data_817fa3a62d53d49a174a743526db246c
#
_entry.id   817fa3a62d53d49a174a743526db246c
#
_cell.length_a   1.000
_cell.length_b   1.000
_cell.length_c   1.000
_cell.angle_alpha   90.00
_cell.angle_beta   90.00
_cell.angle_gamma   90.00
#
_symmetry.space_group_name_H-M   'P 1'
#
loop_
_entity.id
_entity.type
_entity.pdbx_description
1 polymer ?
#
loop_
_entity_poly.entity_id
_entity_poly.type
_entity_poly.pdbx_seq_one_letter_code
_entity_poly.pdbx_strand_id
1 'polypeptide(L)' 'LGDVYKRQEVTIPPEWIDRTIGEINIRKKYNINILALKKDGKLDMNITPDTQLCRDESMLVLGKYASIQKCFRL' A
#
# COMPACT_ATOMS: atom_id res chain seq x y z
N LEU A 1 -10.59 -1.93 -21.21
CA LEU A 1 -9.56 -0.89 -21.15
C LEU A 1 -9.45 -0.23 -19.78
N GLY A 2 -10.48 -0.24 -18.98
CA GLY A 2 -10.45 0.42 -17.69
C GLY A 2 -10.03 -0.46 -16.52
N ASP A 3 -9.87 -1.76 -16.74
CA ASP A 3 -9.73 -2.71 -15.64
C ASP A 3 -8.37 -3.41 -15.63
N VAL A 4 -7.32 -2.66 -15.93
CA VAL A 4 -5.97 -3.20 -15.87
C VAL A 4 -5.53 -3.24 -14.40
N TYR A 5 -5.26 -4.44 -13.91
CA TYR A 5 -4.71 -4.65 -12.57
C TYR A 5 -3.19 -4.63 -12.62
N LYS A 6 -2.59 -4.07 -11.59
CA LYS A 6 -1.15 -4.02 -11.47
C LYS A 6 -0.70 -4.39 -10.07
N ARG A 7 0.46 -5.01 -10.01
CA ARG A 7 1.23 -5.18 -8.79
C ARG A 7 2.37 -4.19 -8.87
N GLN A 8 2.47 -3.31 -7.89
CA GLN A 8 3.41 -2.21 -7.95
C GLN A 8 3.97 -1.90 -6.56
N GLU A 9 5.25 -1.57 -6.53
CA GLU A 9 5.87 -1.05 -5.32
C GLU A 9 5.69 0.46 -5.28
N VAL A 10 5.23 0.98 -4.14
CA VAL A 10 5.00 2.41 -3.94
C VAL A 10 5.61 2.85 -2.63
N THR A 11 6.04 4.09 -2.56
CA THR A 11 6.50 4.67 -1.28
C THR A 11 5.28 4.97 -0.42
N ILE A 12 5.47 4.88 0.90
CA ILE A 12 4.39 5.19 1.84
C ILE A 12 4.20 6.71 1.90
N PRO A 13 2.98 7.21 1.65
CA PRO A 13 2.71 8.63 1.78
C PRO A 13 3.08 9.13 3.18
N PRO A 14 3.67 10.31 3.30
CA PRO A 14 4.10 10.83 4.61
C PRO A 14 2.99 10.88 5.65
N GLU A 15 1.76 11.16 5.22
CA GLU A 15 0.60 11.24 6.11
C GLU A 15 0.16 9.90 6.69
N TRP A 16 0.69 8.78 6.16
CA TRP A 16 0.38 7.44 6.65
C TRP A 16 1.41 6.90 7.65
N ILE A 17 2.54 7.59 7.81
CA ILE A 17 3.60 7.12 8.70
C ILE A 17 3.08 7.15 10.14
N ASP A 18 3.41 6.09 10.89
CA ASP A 18 3.00 5.85 12.26
C ASP A 18 1.52 5.49 12.41
N ARG A 19 0.78 5.40 11.32
CA ARG A 19 -0.60 4.91 11.35
C ARG A 19 -0.63 3.43 11.01
N THR A 20 -1.70 2.75 11.41
CA THR A 20 -1.87 1.34 11.10
C THR A 20 -2.56 1.16 9.75
N ILE A 21 -2.37 -0.02 9.17
CA ILE A 21 -3.02 -0.38 7.91
C ILE A 21 -4.55 -0.29 8.06
N GLY A 22 -5.06 -0.75 9.20
CA GLY A 22 -6.50 -0.68 9.47
C GLY A 22 -7.04 0.73 9.50
N GLU A 23 -6.28 1.67 10.07
CA GLU A 23 -6.68 3.07 10.10
C GLU A 23 -6.74 3.69 8.70
N ILE A 24 -5.77 3.35 7.83
CA ILE A 24 -5.73 3.86 6.47
C ILE A 24 -6.89 3.28 5.66
N ASN A 25 -7.19 1.98 5.88
CA ASN A 25 -8.33 1.31 5.24
C ASN A 25 -8.31 1.40 3.71
N ILE A 26 -7.13 1.19 3.13
CA ILE A 26 -6.91 1.38 1.69
C ILE A 26 -7.76 0.44 0.85
N ARG A 27 -8.00 -0.78 1.34
CA ARG A 27 -8.80 -1.77 0.62
C ARG A 27 -10.24 -1.29 0.43
N LYS A 28 -10.83 -0.73 1.49
CA LYS A 28 -12.21 -0.27 1.42
C LYS A 28 -12.34 1.02 0.61
N LYS A 29 -11.40 1.94 0.77
CA LYS A 29 -11.46 3.24 0.12
C LYS A 29 -11.10 3.19 -1.36
N TYR A 30 -10.11 2.37 -1.72
CA TYR A 30 -9.56 2.36 -3.07
C TYR A 30 -9.58 0.99 -3.73
N ASN A 31 -10.02 -0.04 -3.02
CA ASN A 31 -10.01 -1.42 -3.50
C ASN A 31 -8.60 -1.88 -3.90
N ILE A 32 -7.63 -1.50 -3.11
CA ILE A 32 -6.23 -1.87 -3.29
C ILE A 32 -5.83 -2.80 -2.16
N ASN A 33 -5.17 -3.91 -2.50
CA ASN A 33 -4.64 -4.84 -1.52
C ASN A 33 -3.16 -4.56 -1.28
N ILE A 34 -2.75 -4.58 -0.01
CA ILE A 34 -1.33 -4.51 0.35
C ILE A 34 -0.84 -5.95 0.45
N LEU A 35 0.13 -6.30 -0.38
CA LEU A 35 0.68 -7.66 -0.42
C LEU A 35 1.85 -7.82 0.55
N ALA A 36 2.64 -6.77 0.71
CA ALA A 36 3.84 -6.82 1.56
C ALA A 36 4.31 -5.42 1.88
N LEU A 37 5.06 -5.31 2.97
CA LEU A 37 5.85 -4.13 3.27
C LEU A 37 7.32 -4.48 3.01
N LYS A 38 8.08 -3.51 2.52
CA LYS A 38 9.49 -3.71 2.22
C LYS A 38 10.33 -2.71 2.99
N LYS A 39 11.32 -3.23 3.71
CA LYS A 39 12.26 -2.40 4.46
C LYS A 39 13.64 -3.03 4.36
N ASP A 40 14.64 -2.20 4.03
CA ASP A 40 16.03 -2.65 3.89
C ASP A 40 16.15 -3.86 2.95
N GLY A 41 15.38 -3.84 1.86
CA GLY A 41 15.40 -4.90 0.86
C GLY A 41 14.66 -6.18 1.24
N LYS A 42 14.04 -6.22 2.42
CA LYS A 42 13.33 -7.41 2.89
C LYS A 42 11.82 -7.20 2.82
N LEU A 43 11.12 -8.21 2.30
CA LEU A 43 9.67 -8.22 2.24
C LEU A 43 9.10 -8.85 3.49
N ASP A 44 8.10 -8.20 4.07
CA ASP A 44 7.32 -8.74 5.18
C ASP A 44 5.88 -8.89 4.70
N MET A 45 5.44 -10.15 4.63
CA MET A 45 4.07 -10.47 4.19
C MET A 45 3.14 -10.76 5.37
N ASN A 46 3.63 -10.71 6.60
CA ASN A 46 2.81 -10.89 7.80
C ASN A 46 2.14 -9.56 8.16
N ILE A 47 1.14 -9.20 7.36
CA ILE A 47 0.46 -7.91 7.47
C ILE A 47 -0.91 -8.12 8.10
N THR A 48 -1.21 -7.34 9.12
CA THR A 48 -2.53 -7.33 9.76
C THR A 48 -3.05 -5.89 9.81
N PRO A 49 -4.33 -5.69 10.14
CA PRO A 49 -4.83 -4.33 10.32
C PRO A 49 -4.09 -3.52 11.38
N ASP A 50 -3.46 -4.20 12.33
CA ASP A 50 -2.70 -3.54 13.40
C ASP A 50 -1.27 -3.23 13.03
N THR A 51 -0.82 -3.63 11.84
CA THR A 51 0.54 -3.36 11.39
C THR A 51 0.73 -1.85 11.20
N GLN A 52 1.74 -1.31 11.89
CA GLN A 52 2.05 0.11 11.80
C GLN A 52 2.98 0.37 10.62
N LEU A 53 2.70 1.45 9.90
CA LEU A 53 3.52 1.88 8.78
C LEU A 53 4.65 2.75 9.29
N CYS A 54 5.87 2.48 8.80
CA CYS A 54 7.06 3.15 9.28
C CYS A 54 7.72 3.96 8.17
N ARG A 55 8.52 4.94 8.60
CA ARG A 55 9.36 5.70 7.68
C ARG A 55 10.36 4.78 6.99
N ASP A 56 10.70 5.08 5.75
CA ASP A 56 11.68 4.33 4.95
C ASP A 56 11.21 2.94 4.54
N GLU A 57 9.92 2.66 4.66
CA GLU A 57 9.31 1.47 4.09
C GLU A 57 8.67 1.79 2.74
N SER A 58 8.52 0.76 1.91
CA SER A 58 7.66 0.82 0.74
C SER A 58 6.62 -0.28 0.84
N MET A 59 5.59 -0.17 0.01
CA MET A 59 4.50 -1.14 -0.02
C MET A 59 4.45 -1.80 -1.38
N LEU A 60 4.25 -3.12 -1.39
CA LEU A 60 3.87 -3.82 -2.59
C LEU A 60 2.35 -3.94 -2.60
N VAL A 61 1.72 -3.33 -3.60
CA VAL A 61 0.26 -3.27 -3.67
C VAL A 61 -0.26 -3.93 -4.94
N LEU A 62 -1.51 -4.37 -4.87
CA LEU A 62 -2.22 -4.95 -6.01
C LEU A 62 -3.57 -4.28 -6.14
N GLY A 63 -3.86 -3.76 -7.32
CA GLY A 63 -5.13 -3.11 -7.58
C GLY A 63 -5.23 -2.63 -9.01
N LYS A 64 -6.35 -1.99 -9.33
CA LYS A 64 -6.51 -1.38 -10.64
C LYS A 64 -5.49 -0.26 -10.79
N TYR A 65 -4.89 -0.18 -11.96
CA TYR A 65 -3.87 0.83 -12.23
C TYR A 65 -4.38 2.25 -11.91
N ALA A 66 -5.59 2.57 -12.37
CA ALA A 66 -6.17 3.89 -12.12
C ALA A 66 -6.34 4.16 -10.62
N SER A 67 -6.73 3.15 -9.85
CA SER A 67 -6.89 3.28 -8.40
C SER A 67 -5.56 3.53 -7.71
N ILE A 68 -4.51 2.83 -8.15
CA ILE A 68 -3.17 3.00 -7.58
C ILE A 68 -2.67 4.40 -7.87
N GLN A 69 -2.83 4.88 -9.10
CA GLN A 69 -2.40 6.24 -9.44
C GLN A 69 -3.13 7.28 -8.61
N LYS A 70 -4.44 7.12 -8.46
CA LYS A 70 -5.24 8.06 -7.69
C LYS A 70 -4.85 8.05 -6.20
N CYS A 71 -4.72 6.86 -5.63
CA CYS A 71 -4.42 6.70 -4.21
C CYS A 71 -3.05 7.29 -3.85
N PHE A 72 -2.05 7.03 -4.67
CA PHE A 72 -0.67 7.43 -4.39
C PHE A 72 -0.24 8.68 -5.15
N ARG A 73 -1.13 9.29 -5.89
CA ARG A 73 -0.88 10.55 -6.64
C ARG A 73 0.27 10.42 -7.64
N LEU A 74 0.25 9.33 -8.37
CA LEU A 74 1.27 9.06 -9.37
C LEU A 74 0.93 9.64 -10.73
#